data_ca3e2f115ca124aa8bb71283bbfe65b7
#
_entry.id   ca3e2f115ca124aa8bb71283bbfe65b7
#
_cell.length_a   1.000
_cell.length_b   1.000
_cell.length_c   1.000
_cell.angle_alpha   90.00
_cell.angle_beta   90.00
_cell.angle_gamma   90.00
#
_symmetry.space_group_name_H-M   'P 1'
#
loop_
_entity.id
_entity.type
_entity.pdbx_description
1 polymer ?
#
loop_
_entity_poly.entity_id
_entity_poly.type
_entity_poly.pdbx_seq_one_letter_code
_entity_poly.pdbx_strand_id
1 'polypeptide(L)'
;EAVPGLICYRDAGEKNGGRMLCGLRFCTAFVLRGEGMAARLSARRAAKYLRGQRVHQAVFPKDYPHKDVFARYGILPPSDRALRQVKAAEIICCAMEKLGLQKSRARIALIAASPSAALESAAVALAREVRYLSLCAPGDERIARALYWDCGASVSVCPRAAEGADLAVVFSGGAAHWRCPVLMLEEMALAVRFEAEGLSAAAGKWEENALLCALYAAGALDAASILVKDVVFPTKAGENGNLP
;
A
#
# COMPACT_ATOMS: atom_id res chain seq x y z
N GLU A 1 3.08 -1.51 22.30
CA GLU A 1 2.87 -0.91 20.96
C GLU A 1 4.15 -0.20 20.53
N ALA A 2 4.59 -0.42 19.31
CA ALA A 2 5.78 0.23 18.78
C ALA A 2 5.42 1.68 18.41
N VAL A 3 6.05 2.66 19.07
CA VAL A 3 5.86 4.07 18.75
C VAL A 3 6.53 4.38 17.42
N PRO A 4 5.83 4.90 16.40
CA PRO A 4 6.44 5.24 15.12
C PRO A 4 7.35 6.48 15.26
N GLY A 5 8.38 6.54 14.41
CA GLY A 5 9.27 7.68 14.31
C GLY A 5 8.73 8.78 13.40
N LEU A 6 9.09 10.00 13.66
CA LEU A 6 8.82 11.16 12.82
C LEU A 6 10.11 11.94 12.59
N ILE A 7 10.51 12.08 11.34
CA ILE A 7 11.69 12.86 10.99
C ILE A 7 11.27 14.29 10.64
N CYS A 8 11.91 15.26 11.27
CA CYS A 8 11.66 16.68 11.04
C CYS A 8 12.95 17.39 10.66
N TYR A 9 12.85 18.41 9.82
CA TYR A 9 13.95 19.33 9.65
C TYR A 9 14.09 20.20 10.90
N ARG A 10 15.33 20.38 11.33
CA ARG A 10 15.65 21.15 12.54
C ARG A 10 15.47 22.65 12.29
N ASP A 11 14.60 23.27 13.08
CA ASP A 11 14.55 24.70 13.27
C ASP A 11 15.30 25.06 14.58
N ALA A 12 15.61 26.33 14.80
CA ALA A 12 16.41 26.75 15.94
C ALA A 12 15.73 26.37 17.29
N GLY A 13 16.47 25.71 18.17
CA GLY A 13 16.01 25.34 19.51
C GLY A 13 15.25 24.00 19.62
N GLU A 14 14.94 23.32 18.54
CA GLU A 14 14.21 22.05 18.59
C GLU A 14 15.09 20.89 19.05
N LYS A 15 14.55 20.04 19.95
CA LYS A 15 15.21 18.84 20.50
C LYS A 15 14.42 17.59 20.16
N ASN A 16 15.14 16.49 20.00
CA ASN A 16 14.52 15.15 19.84
C ASN A 16 13.58 14.85 21.02
N GLY A 17 12.45 14.22 20.75
CA GLY A 17 11.46 13.92 21.80
C GLY A 17 10.17 13.33 21.27
N GLY A 18 9.13 13.34 22.07
CA GLY A 18 7.78 12.94 21.69
C GLY A 18 6.99 14.09 21.08
N ARG A 19 6.22 13.82 20.03
CA ARG A 19 5.28 14.79 19.44
C ARG A 19 3.95 14.09 19.14
N MET A 20 2.86 14.79 19.46
CA MET A 20 1.51 14.34 19.06
C MET A 20 1.19 14.85 17.67
N LEU A 21 0.70 13.98 16.81
CA LEU A 21 0.21 14.31 15.47
C LEU A 21 -0.98 13.43 15.15
N CYS A 22 -2.12 14.02 14.77
CA CYS A 22 -3.35 13.30 14.47
C CYS A 22 -3.77 12.27 15.55
N GLY A 23 -3.65 12.65 16.82
CA GLY A 23 -4.00 11.76 17.95
C GLY A 23 -2.96 10.69 18.30
N LEU A 24 -1.91 10.51 17.50
CA LEU A 24 -0.85 9.53 17.72
C LEU A 24 0.42 10.19 18.24
N ARG A 25 1.08 9.53 19.22
CA ARG A 25 2.39 9.94 19.71
C ARG A 25 3.50 9.38 18.83
N PHE A 26 4.33 10.27 18.29
CA PHE A 26 5.53 9.93 17.52
C PHE A 26 6.80 10.20 18.33
N CYS A 27 7.81 9.35 18.12
CA CYS A 27 9.17 9.64 18.56
C CYS A 27 9.84 10.51 17.48
N THR A 28 10.06 11.79 17.76
CA THR A 28 10.56 12.77 16.78
C THR A 28 12.07 12.90 16.84
N ALA A 29 12.72 12.85 15.69
CA ALA A 29 14.13 13.14 15.53
C ALA A 29 14.34 14.25 14.49
N PHE A 30 15.24 15.19 14.80
CA PHE A 30 15.52 16.35 13.97
C PHE A 30 16.79 16.18 13.16
N VAL A 31 16.72 16.56 11.88
CA VAL A 31 17.80 16.45 10.89
C VAL A 31 18.07 17.79 10.21
N LEU A 32 19.29 17.99 9.74
CA LEU A 32 19.64 19.17 8.92
C LEU A 32 19.12 18.98 7.49
N ARG A 33 18.75 20.10 6.86
CA ARG A 33 18.40 20.14 5.43
C ARG A 33 19.64 20.01 4.55
N GLY A 34 19.45 19.51 3.34
CA GLY A 34 20.47 19.42 2.29
C GLY A 34 21.03 18.01 2.10
N GLU A 35 21.93 17.86 1.13
CA GLU A 35 22.51 16.58 0.73
C GLU A 35 23.96 16.40 1.19
N GLY A 36 24.57 17.44 1.77
CA GLY A 36 25.97 17.45 2.14
C GLY A 36 26.32 16.58 3.35
N MET A 37 27.62 16.49 3.65
CA MET A 37 28.18 15.66 4.71
C MET A 37 27.59 15.99 6.10
N ALA A 38 27.37 17.28 6.40
CA ALA A 38 26.77 17.71 7.66
C ALA A 38 25.34 17.18 7.85
N ALA A 39 24.51 17.21 6.79
CA ALA A 39 23.16 16.66 6.78
C ALA A 39 23.19 15.14 6.97
N ARG A 40 24.12 14.43 6.30
CA ARG A 40 24.31 12.98 6.44
C ARG A 40 24.75 12.58 7.85
N LEU A 41 25.65 13.35 8.47
CA LEU A 41 26.04 13.12 9.87
C LEU A 41 24.89 13.39 10.84
N SER A 42 24.07 14.41 10.56
CA SER A 42 22.85 14.70 11.31
C SER A 42 21.86 13.53 11.20
N ALA A 43 21.62 13.01 10.00
CA ALA A 43 20.80 11.83 9.76
C ALA A 43 21.29 10.62 10.57
N ARG A 44 22.61 10.36 10.59
CA ARG A 44 23.21 9.26 11.36
C ARG A 44 22.95 9.41 12.87
N ARG A 45 23.05 10.62 13.41
CA ARG A 45 22.76 10.89 14.84
C ARG A 45 21.28 10.67 15.14
N ALA A 46 20.38 11.15 14.28
CA ALA A 46 18.94 10.95 14.39
C ALA A 46 18.56 9.46 14.32
N ALA A 47 19.16 8.70 13.39
CA ALA A 47 18.92 7.26 13.26
C ALA A 47 19.39 6.50 14.53
N LYS A 48 20.56 6.82 15.08
CA LYS A 48 21.03 6.23 16.35
C LYS A 48 20.09 6.55 17.51
N TYR A 49 19.59 7.78 17.61
CA TYR A 49 18.63 8.17 18.63
C TYR A 49 17.34 7.33 18.52
N LEU A 50 16.71 7.29 17.34
CA LEU A 50 15.48 6.51 17.12
C LEU A 50 15.68 5.02 17.39
N ARG A 51 16.82 4.44 16.95
CA ARG A 51 17.16 3.06 17.25
C ARG A 51 17.26 2.80 18.76
N GLY A 52 17.85 3.72 19.52
CA GLY A 52 17.90 3.67 20.98
C GLY A 52 16.50 3.72 21.63
N GLN A 53 15.54 4.36 20.97
CA GLN A 53 14.12 4.39 21.37
C GLN A 53 13.33 3.18 20.83
N ARG A 54 13.98 2.17 20.24
CA ARG A 54 13.37 0.97 19.64
C ARG A 54 12.38 1.27 18.49
N VAL A 55 12.59 2.38 17.79
CA VAL A 55 11.82 2.75 16.61
C VAL A 55 12.34 1.97 15.42
N HIS A 56 11.46 1.27 14.69
CA HIS A 56 11.79 0.50 13.49
C HIS A 56 11.15 1.07 12.21
N GLN A 57 10.17 1.93 12.37
CA GLN A 57 9.51 2.61 11.25
C GLN A 57 9.47 4.12 11.51
N ALA A 58 9.74 4.92 10.49
CA ALA A 58 9.69 6.37 10.59
C ALA A 58 9.11 7.01 9.34
N VAL A 59 8.32 8.06 9.55
CA VAL A 59 7.80 8.92 8.50
C VAL A 59 8.85 9.99 8.19
N PHE A 60 9.19 10.14 6.92
CA PHE A 60 10.20 11.07 6.44
C PHE A 60 9.57 12.32 5.84
N PRO A 61 10.29 13.46 5.82
CA PRO A 61 9.89 14.60 5.01
C PRO A 61 9.81 14.21 3.53
N LYS A 62 9.00 14.95 2.76
CA LYS A 62 8.93 14.79 1.29
C LYS A 62 10.34 14.94 0.72
N ASP A 63 10.69 14.06 -0.23
CA ASP A 63 11.98 14.08 -0.96
C ASP A 63 13.24 14.06 -0.07
N TYR A 64 13.15 13.44 1.12
CA TYR A 64 14.29 13.34 2.03
C TYR A 64 15.42 12.48 1.45
N PRO A 65 16.65 13.04 1.23
CA PRO A 65 17.69 12.36 0.46
C PRO A 65 18.44 11.26 1.23
N HIS A 66 18.42 11.27 2.57
CA HIS A 66 19.24 10.36 3.38
C HIS A 66 18.45 9.21 4.02
N LYS A 67 17.41 8.68 3.36
CA LYS A 67 16.64 7.50 3.83
C LYS A 67 17.52 6.26 3.95
N ASP A 68 18.53 6.12 3.09
CA ASP A 68 19.53 5.05 3.10
C ASP A 68 20.29 4.96 4.43
N VAL A 69 20.56 6.10 5.07
CA VAL A 69 21.23 6.16 6.38
C VAL A 69 20.35 5.51 7.44
N PHE A 70 19.05 5.78 7.46
CA PHE A 70 18.11 5.20 8.43
C PHE A 70 17.92 3.71 8.19
N ALA A 71 17.84 3.27 6.93
CA ALA A 71 17.72 1.86 6.55
C ALA A 71 18.88 1.01 7.11
N ARG A 72 20.12 1.54 7.14
CA ARG A 72 21.29 0.88 7.76
C ARG A 72 21.13 0.68 9.27
N TYR A 73 20.27 1.41 9.94
CA TYR A 73 19.92 1.24 11.34
C TYR A 73 18.63 0.44 11.54
N GLY A 74 18.09 -0.17 10.47
CA GLY A 74 16.84 -0.94 10.50
C GLY A 74 15.60 -0.08 10.71
N ILE A 75 15.65 1.21 10.31
CA ILE A 75 14.51 2.13 10.36
C ILE A 75 14.03 2.35 8.94
N LEU A 76 12.85 1.84 8.61
CA LEU A 76 12.24 1.88 7.28
C LEU A 76 11.01 2.79 7.27
N PRO A 77 10.57 3.26 6.11
CA PRO A 77 9.24 3.86 6.00
C PRO A 77 8.16 2.87 6.44
N PRO A 78 7.01 3.33 6.97
CA PRO A 78 5.86 2.48 7.22
C PRO A 78 5.40 1.77 5.93
N SER A 79 5.12 0.46 6.05
CA SER A 79 4.65 -0.32 4.91
C SER A 79 3.16 -0.10 4.68
N ASP A 80 2.77 0.06 3.43
CA ASP A 80 1.37 0.16 3.00
C ASP A 80 0.72 -1.21 2.73
N ARG A 81 1.45 -2.31 2.90
CA ARG A 81 0.98 -3.67 2.60
C ARG A 81 -0.34 -4.02 3.27
N ALA A 82 -0.46 -3.77 4.59
CA ALA A 82 -1.69 -4.06 5.33
C ALA A 82 -2.87 -3.23 4.79
N LEU A 83 -2.63 -1.96 4.49
CA LEU A 83 -3.65 -1.08 3.94
C LEU A 83 -4.07 -1.50 2.52
N ARG A 84 -3.11 -1.90 1.66
CA ARG A 84 -3.42 -2.45 0.33
C ARG A 84 -4.28 -3.69 0.40
N GLN A 85 -4.03 -4.58 1.34
CA GLN A 85 -4.83 -5.79 1.52
C GLN A 85 -6.28 -5.46 1.92
N VAL A 86 -6.46 -4.55 2.87
CA VAL A 86 -7.80 -4.15 3.31
C VAL A 86 -8.55 -3.34 2.24
N LYS A 87 -7.83 -2.52 1.48
CA LYS A 87 -8.37 -1.69 0.38
C LYS A 87 -8.30 -2.36 -0.99
N ALA A 88 -8.06 -3.67 -1.06
CA ALA A 88 -7.85 -4.38 -2.31
C ALA A 88 -8.99 -4.16 -3.33
N ALA A 89 -10.25 -4.23 -2.91
CA ALA A 89 -11.39 -4.01 -3.81
C ALA A 89 -11.40 -2.60 -4.40
N GLU A 90 -11.16 -1.57 -3.59
CA GLU A 90 -11.09 -0.18 -4.05
C GLU A 90 -9.89 0.04 -5.00
N ILE A 91 -8.74 -0.56 -4.69
CA ILE A 91 -7.55 -0.52 -5.55
C ILE A 91 -7.85 -1.16 -6.91
N ILE A 92 -8.55 -2.30 -6.93
CA ILE A 92 -8.94 -3.00 -8.16
C ILE A 92 -9.93 -2.14 -8.97
N CYS A 93 -10.94 -1.55 -8.34
CA CYS A 93 -11.86 -0.65 -9.02
C CYS A 93 -11.15 0.56 -9.63
N CYS A 94 -10.25 1.19 -8.89
CA CYS A 94 -9.44 2.31 -9.39
C CYS A 94 -8.53 1.87 -10.57
N ALA A 95 -7.92 0.68 -10.48
CA ALA A 95 -7.14 0.11 -11.57
C ALA A 95 -7.98 -0.17 -12.82
N MET A 96 -9.20 -0.69 -12.66
CA MET A 96 -10.15 -0.90 -13.75
C MET A 96 -10.52 0.40 -14.45
N GLU A 97 -10.81 1.45 -13.69
CA GLU A 97 -11.13 2.78 -14.23
C GLU A 97 -9.96 3.32 -15.07
N LYS A 98 -8.73 3.21 -14.58
CA LYS A 98 -7.52 3.60 -15.32
C LYS A 98 -7.30 2.84 -16.62
N LEU A 99 -7.62 1.55 -16.62
CA LEU A 99 -7.53 0.70 -17.79
C LEU A 99 -8.74 0.84 -18.74
N GLY A 100 -9.71 1.67 -18.42
CA GLY A 100 -10.95 1.84 -19.20
C GLY A 100 -11.85 0.59 -19.20
N LEU A 101 -11.70 -0.29 -18.21
CA LEU A 101 -12.45 -1.53 -18.11
C LEU A 101 -13.86 -1.26 -17.55
N GLN A 102 -14.89 -1.73 -18.28
CA GLN A 102 -16.27 -1.60 -17.83
C GLN A 102 -16.62 -2.71 -16.83
N LYS A 103 -17.10 -2.37 -15.63
CA LYS A 103 -17.49 -3.34 -14.58
C LYS A 103 -18.43 -4.44 -15.04
N SER A 104 -19.36 -4.13 -15.97
CA SER A 104 -20.33 -5.09 -16.52
C SER A 104 -19.76 -6.08 -17.54
N ARG A 105 -18.56 -5.83 -18.06
CA ARG A 105 -17.94 -6.65 -19.12
C ARG A 105 -16.58 -7.18 -18.74
N ALA A 106 -15.88 -6.50 -17.85
CA ALA A 106 -14.52 -6.86 -17.45
C ALA A 106 -14.49 -8.23 -16.76
N ARG A 107 -13.47 -9.00 -17.10
CA ARG A 107 -13.13 -10.29 -16.50
C ARG A 107 -11.98 -10.10 -15.55
N ILE A 108 -12.24 -10.21 -14.26
CA ILE A 108 -11.24 -10.01 -13.21
C ILE A 108 -10.85 -11.36 -12.62
N ALA A 109 -9.54 -11.65 -12.59
CA ALA A 109 -9.01 -12.84 -11.95
C ALA A 109 -8.32 -12.48 -10.64
N LEU A 110 -8.78 -13.06 -9.53
CA LEU A 110 -8.14 -12.95 -8.21
C LEU A 110 -7.28 -14.18 -7.96
N ILE A 111 -6.02 -13.98 -7.67
CA ILE A 111 -5.01 -15.03 -7.59
C ILE A 111 -4.30 -14.95 -6.25
N ALA A 112 -4.19 -16.09 -5.56
CA ALA A 112 -3.44 -16.18 -4.32
C ALA A 112 -2.83 -17.57 -4.13
N ALA A 113 -1.63 -17.63 -3.54
CA ALA A 113 -1.00 -18.89 -3.17
C ALA A 113 -1.67 -19.57 -1.96
N SER A 114 -2.39 -18.78 -1.14
CA SER A 114 -3.15 -19.27 0.02
C SER A 114 -4.39 -18.42 0.25
N PRO A 115 -5.46 -18.99 0.84
CA PRO A 115 -6.62 -18.21 1.25
C PRO A 115 -6.24 -17.14 2.26
N SER A 116 -6.85 -15.97 2.15
CA SER A 116 -6.65 -14.87 3.11
C SER A 116 -7.92 -14.07 3.28
N ALA A 117 -8.10 -13.48 4.46
CA ALA A 117 -9.25 -12.60 4.73
C ALA A 117 -9.32 -11.43 3.74
N ALA A 118 -8.17 -10.94 3.28
CA ALA A 118 -8.09 -9.87 2.28
C ALA A 118 -8.66 -10.32 0.93
N LEU A 119 -8.31 -11.54 0.46
CA LEU A 119 -8.86 -12.12 -0.75
C LEU A 119 -10.38 -12.32 -0.62
N GLU A 120 -10.86 -12.90 0.49
CA GLU A 120 -12.29 -13.13 0.74
C GLU A 120 -13.07 -11.82 0.76
N SER A 121 -12.60 -10.82 1.50
CA SER A 121 -13.25 -9.50 1.57
C SER A 121 -13.29 -8.79 0.21
N ALA A 122 -12.19 -8.85 -0.54
CA ALA A 122 -12.13 -8.26 -1.88
C ALA A 122 -13.06 -9.01 -2.84
N ALA A 123 -13.11 -10.34 -2.79
CA ALA A 123 -14.01 -11.14 -3.62
C ALA A 123 -15.49 -10.82 -3.33
N VAL A 124 -15.88 -10.67 -2.06
CA VAL A 124 -17.24 -10.26 -1.66
C VAL A 124 -17.60 -8.87 -2.20
N ALA A 125 -16.70 -7.90 -2.04
CA ALA A 125 -16.92 -6.55 -2.52
C ALA A 125 -17.03 -6.50 -4.05
N LEU A 126 -16.11 -7.16 -4.77
CA LEU A 126 -16.08 -7.18 -6.23
C LEU A 126 -17.22 -7.99 -6.86
N ALA A 127 -17.69 -9.06 -6.21
CA ALA A 127 -18.82 -9.84 -6.69
C ALA A 127 -20.13 -9.01 -6.84
N ARG A 128 -20.22 -7.89 -6.12
CA ARG A 128 -21.34 -6.93 -6.23
C ARG A 128 -21.12 -5.87 -7.32
N GLU A 129 -19.87 -5.68 -7.74
CA GLU A 129 -19.47 -4.60 -8.64
C GLU A 129 -19.21 -5.10 -10.07
N VAL A 130 -18.64 -6.32 -10.22
CA VAL A 130 -18.22 -6.86 -11.51
C VAL A 130 -18.99 -8.11 -11.86
N ARG A 131 -19.29 -8.27 -13.15
CA ARG A 131 -20.08 -9.43 -13.62
C ARG A 131 -19.26 -10.72 -13.73
N TYR A 132 -17.98 -10.64 -14.09
CA TYR A 132 -17.16 -11.81 -14.34
C TYR A 132 -15.96 -11.80 -13.40
N LEU A 133 -16.08 -12.56 -12.33
CA LEU A 133 -15.05 -12.76 -11.33
C LEU A 133 -14.57 -14.20 -11.36
N SER A 134 -13.26 -14.41 -11.37
CA SER A 134 -12.63 -15.73 -11.31
C SER A 134 -11.68 -15.79 -10.11
N LEU A 135 -11.67 -16.93 -9.43
CA LEU A 135 -10.77 -17.20 -8.30
C LEU A 135 -9.76 -18.29 -8.71
N CYS A 136 -8.51 -18.10 -8.29
CA CYS A 136 -7.42 -19.05 -8.44
C CYS A 136 -6.62 -19.08 -7.15
N ALA A 137 -7.10 -19.80 -6.13
CA ALA A 137 -6.46 -19.95 -4.83
C ALA A 137 -6.82 -21.31 -4.23
N PRO A 138 -5.98 -21.93 -3.38
CA PRO A 138 -6.38 -23.13 -2.65
C PRO A 138 -7.63 -22.85 -1.79
N GLY A 139 -8.65 -23.71 -1.91
CA GLY A 139 -9.91 -23.55 -1.18
C GLY A 139 -10.88 -22.49 -1.75
N ASP A 140 -10.63 -22.02 -2.97
CA ASP A 140 -11.47 -21.08 -3.72
C ASP A 140 -12.92 -21.56 -3.91
N GLU A 141 -13.15 -22.88 -4.00
CA GLU A 141 -14.50 -23.46 -4.04
C GLU A 141 -15.34 -23.08 -2.81
N ARG A 142 -14.72 -22.99 -1.63
CA ARG A 142 -15.40 -22.55 -0.40
C ARG A 142 -15.83 -21.09 -0.51
N ILE A 143 -14.92 -20.24 -1.00
CA ILE A 143 -15.19 -18.81 -1.20
C ILE A 143 -16.28 -18.63 -2.27
N ALA A 144 -16.18 -19.33 -3.42
CA ALA A 144 -17.16 -19.26 -4.48
C ALA A 144 -18.56 -19.70 -4.02
N ARG A 145 -18.64 -20.76 -3.21
CA ARG A 145 -19.90 -21.24 -2.63
C ARG A 145 -20.52 -20.21 -1.67
N ALA A 146 -19.71 -19.61 -0.81
CA ALA A 146 -20.16 -18.54 0.09
C ALA A 146 -20.70 -17.35 -0.71
N LEU A 147 -19.97 -16.89 -1.74
CA LEU A 147 -20.41 -15.80 -2.62
C LEU A 147 -21.73 -16.11 -3.35
N TYR A 148 -21.93 -17.34 -3.76
CA TYR A 148 -23.20 -17.77 -4.38
C TYR A 148 -24.36 -17.65 -3.39
N TRP A 149 -24.20 -18.14 -2.16
CA TRP A 149 -25.27 -18.11 -1.16
C TRP A 149 -25.51 -16.70 -0.59
N ASP A 150 -24.45 -15.91 -0.35
CA ASP A 150 -24.56 -14.63 0.33
C ASP A 150 -24.90 -13.48 -0.62
N CYS A 151 -24.41 -13.57 -1.88
CA CYS A 151 -24.51 -12.46 -2.86
C CYS A 151 -25.24 -12.87 -4.15
N GLY A 152 -25.59 -14.13 -4.33
CA GLY A 152 -26.12 -14.65 -5.61
C GLY A 152 -25.12 -14.59 -6.75
N ALA A 153 -23.83 -14.38 -6.46
CA ALA A 153 -22.79 -14.21 -7.48
C ALA A 153 -22.24 -15.56 -7.94
N SER A 154 -22.23 -15.78 -9.23
CA SER A 154 -21.56 -16.94 -9.85
C SER A 154 -20.12 -16.59 -10.13
N VAL A 155 -19.19 -17.17 -9.37
CA VAL A 155 -17.75 -16.97 -9.51
C VAL A 155 -17.11 -18.20 -10.08
N SER A 156 -16.28 -18.03 -11.12
CA SER A 156 -15.56 -19.15 -11.73
C SER A 156 -14.36 -19.53 -10.86
N VAL A 157 -14.25 -20.83 -10.56
CA VAL A 157 -13.09 -21.41 -9.89
C VAL A 157 -12.25 -22.12 -10.95
N CYS A 158 -11.05 -21.64 -11.23
CA CYS A 158 -10.22 -22.22 -12.27
C CYS A 158 -8.72 -21.98 -11.98
N PRO A 159 -7.88 -23.03 -12.01
CA PRO A 159 -6.43 -22.89 -11.89
C PRO A 159 -5.80 -22.01 -12.99
N ARG A 160 -6.51 -21.84 -14.11
CA ARG A 160 -6.12 -20.98 -15.24
C ARG A 160 -6.99 -19.73 -15.34
N ALA A 161 -7.54 -19.25 -14.23
CA ALA A 161 -8.50 -18.15 -14.18
C ALA A 161 -8.05 -16.88 -14.90
N ALA A 162 -6.73 -16.68 -15.02
CA ALA A 162 -6.18 -15.52 -15.72
C ALA A 162 -6.09 -15.70 -17.24
N GLU A 163 -6.34 -16.89 -17.79
CA GLU A 163 -6.46 -17.04 -19.25
C GLU A 163 -7.76 -16.36 -19.71
N GLY A 164 -7.61 -15.26 -20.44
CA GLY A 164 -8.74 -14.45 -20.91
C GLY A 164 -9.28 -13.44 -19.89
N ALA A 165 -8.57 -13.19 -18.77
CA ALA A 165 -8.85 -12.07 -17.90
C ALA A 165 -8.40 -10.76 -18.54
N ASP A 166 -9.14 -9.68 -18.26
CA ASP A 166 -8.77 -8.31 -18.64
C ASP A 166 -7.86 -7.66 -17.60
N LEU A 167 -7.93 -8.14 -16.35
CA LEU A 167 -7.05 -7.75 -15.24
C LEU A 167 -6.83 -8.95 -14.31
N ALA A 168 -5.57 -9.28 -14.04
CA ALA A 168 -5.19 -10.25 -13.02
C ALA A 168 -4.71 -9.52 -11.75
N VAL A 169 -5.19 -9.97 -10.59
CA VAL A 169 -4.85 -9.40 -9.28
C VAL A 169 -4.24 -10.46 -8.41
N VAL A 170 -2.98 -10.28 -8.04
CA VAL A 170 -2.21 -11.23 -7.24
C VAL A 170 -2.14 -10.74 -5.80
N PHE A 171 -2.77 -11.47 -4.90
CA PHE A 171 -2.76 -11.22 -3.45
C PHE A 171 -1.50 -11.77 -2.78
N SER A 172 -1.07 -12.95 -3.22
CA SER A 172 0.17 -13.59 -2.74
C SER A 172 0.63 -14.63 -3.77
N GLY A 173 1.95 -14.89 -3.79
CA GLY A 173 2.56 -15.88 -4.67
C GLY A 173 3.30 -15.29 -5.86
N GLY A 174 3.97 -16.17 -6.60
CA GLY A 174 4.88 -15.79 -7.68
C GLY A 174 4.17 -15.34 -8.96
N ALA A 175 4.91 -14.57 -9.74
CA ALA A 175 4.48 -14.12 -11.05
C ALA A 175 4.47 -15.30 -12.05
N ALA A 176 3.29 -15.62 -12.57
CA ALA A 176 3.19 -16.31 -13.83
C ALA A 176 3.23 -15.26 -14.96
N HIS A 177 3.64 -15.66 -16.17
CA HIS A 177 3.57 -14.78 -17.33
C HIS A 177 2.11 -14.64 -17.78
N TRP A 178 1.51 -13.50 -17.44
CA TRP A 178 0.13 -13.19 -17.81
C TRP A 178 0.11 -12.35 -19.10
N ARG A 179 -0.90 -12.56 -19.93
CA ARG A 179 -1.12 -11.77 -21.17
C ARG A 179 -1.93 -10.51 -20.94
N CYS A 180 -2.45 -10.30 -19.72
CA CYS A 180 -3.21 -9.13 -19.33
C CYS A 180 -2.41 -8.26 -18.34
N PRO A 181 -2.82 -7.01 -18.06
CA PRO A 181 -2.31 -6.22 -16.95
C PRO A 181 -2.37 -6.97 -15.63
N VAL A 182 -1.32 -6.87 -14.81
CA VAL A 182 -1.23 -7.56 -13.53
C VAL A 182 -1.08 -6.54 -12.41
N LEU A 183 -1.91 -6.68 -11.41
CA LEU A 183 -1.87 -5.90 -10.18
C LEU A 183 -1.33 -6.78 -9.05
N MET A 184 -0.10 -6.57 -8.62
CA MET A 184 0.53 -7.34 -7.55
C MET A 184 0.45 -6.57 -6.23
N LEU A 185 -0.51 -6.92 -5.37
CA LEU A 185 -0.80 -6.16 -4.14
C LEU A 185 0.34 -6.18 -3.11
N GLU A 186 1.19 -7.21 -3.14
CA GLU A 186 2.32 -7.34 -2.22
C GLU A 186 3.62 -6.71 -2.74
N GLU A 187 3.70 -6.38 -4.02
CA GLU A 187 4.91 -5.82 -4.59
C GLU A 187 5.11 -4.35 -4.22
N MET A 188 6.35 -4.02 -3.86
CA MET A 188 6.75 -2.63 -3.59
C MET A 188 6.69 -1.73 -4.83
N ALA A 189 6.74 -2.31 -6.04
CA ALA A 189 6.67 -1.58 -7.30
C ALA A 189 5.25 -1.03 -7.60
N LEU A 190 4.21 -1.57 -6.98
CA LEU A 190 2.87 -1.01 -7.06
C LEU A 190 2.80 0.26 -6.22
N ALA A 191 2.64 1.41 -6.84
CA ALA A 191 2.41 2.66 -6.13
C ALA A 191 0.91 2.91 -6.01
N VAL A 192 0.40 2.93 -4.78
CA VAL A 192 -0.99 3.30 -4.46
C VAL A 192 -0.98 4.59 -3.69
N ARG A 193 -1.76 5.56 -4.15
CA ARG A 193 -1.96 6.82 -3.44
C ARG A 193 -3.23 6.75 -2.62
N PHE A 194 -3.06 6.89 -1.32
CA PHE A 194 -4.16 6.96 -0.36
C PHE A 194 -4.40 8.41 0.09
N GLU A 195 -5.60 8.69 0.50
CA GLU A 195 -6.01 9.98 1.07
C GLU A 195 -6.94 9.75 2.26
N ALA A 196 -6.84 10.61 3.26
CA ALA A 196 -7.80 10.66 4.35
C ALA A 196 -8.20 12.12 4.60
N GLU A 197 -9.47 12.35 4.90
CA GLU A 197 -10.00 13.68 5.11
C GLU A 197 -9.26 14.40 6.25
N GLY A 198 -8.87 15.64 6.03
CA GLY A 198 -8.14 16.47 6.99
C GLY A 198 -6.66 16.13 7.16
N LEU A 199 -6.17 15.01 6.61
CA LEU A 199 -4.77 14.61 6.78
C LEU A 199 -3.81 15.46 5.93
N SER A 200 -4.21 15.84 4.71
CA SER A 200 -3.35 16.59 3.79
C SER A 200 -2.83 17.89 4.38
N ALA A 201 -3.65 18.59 5.16
CA ALA A 201 -3.24 19.81 5.87
C ALA A 201 -2.21 19.53 6.98
N ALA A 202 -2.39 18.42 7.73
CA ALA A 202 -1.48 18.01 8.78
C ALA A 202 -0.17 17.42 8.22
N ALA A 203 -0.27 16.72 7.09
CA ALA A 203 0.85 16.04 6.43
C ALA A 203 1.83 17.00 5.74
N GLY A 204 1.46 18.22 5.42
CA GLY A 204 2.13 19.21 4.56
C GLY A 204 3.64 19.10 4.32
N LYS A 205 4.41 18.69 5.33
CA LYS A 205 5.88 18.56 5.29
C LYS A 205 6.38 17.13 5.08
N TRP A 206 5.52 16.08 5.31
CA TRP A 206 5.90 14.68 5.30
C TRP A 206 5.31 13.93 4.10
N GLU A 207 5.83 12.74 3.85
CA GLU A 207 5.24 11.82 2.89
C GLU A 207 3.87 11.38 3.38
N GLU A 208 2.82 11.80 2.69
CA GLU A 208 1.42 11.63 3.09
C GLU A 208 1.05 10.15 3.23
N ASN A 209 1.38 9.32 2.22
CA ASN A 209 1.14 7.88 2.28
C ASN A 209 1.83 7.22 3.48
N ALA A 210 3.09 7.58 3.75
CA ALA A 210 3.82 7.00 4.87
C ALA A 210 3.22 7.41 6.22
N LEU A 211 2.79 8.69 6.35
CA LEU A 211 2.11 9.16 7.54
C LEU A 211 0.77 8.43 7.75
N LEU A 212 -0.01 8.29 6.68
CA LEU A 212 -1.30 7.60 6.70
C LEU A 212 -1.13 6.13 7.10
N CYS A 213 -0.14 5.43 6.52
CA CYS A 213 0.18 4.06 6.90
C CYS A 213 0.61 3.91 8.36
N ALA A 214 1.37 4.88 8.90
CA ALA A 214 1.75 4.89 10.31
C ALA A 214 0.54 5.06 11.23
N LEU A 215 -0.37 5.98 10.90
CA LEU A 215 -1.60 6.24 11.66
C LEU A 215 -2.55 5.03 11.61
N TYR A 216 -2.72 4.41 10.44
CA TYR A 216 -3.51 3.20 10.27
C TYR A 216 -2.93 2.02 11.06
N ALA A 217 -1.64 1.75 10.94
CA ALA A 217 -0.97 0.67 11.66
C ALA A 217 -1.03 0.82 13.18
N ALA A 218 -1.11 2.05 13.68
CA ALA A 218 -1.27 2.35 15.10
C ALA A 218 -2.73 2.43 15.56
N GLY A 219 -3.71 2.17 14.67
CA GLY A 219 -5.13 2.23 15.00
C GLY A 219 -5.67 3.66 15.24
N ALA A 220 -4.91 4.69 14.85
CA ALA A 220 -5.35 6.09 14.96
C ALA A 220 -6.25 6.53 13.79
N LEU A 221 -6.27 5.76 12.70
CA LEU A 221 -7.19 5.92 11.58
C LEU A 221 -7.85 4.58 11.27
N ASP A 222 -9.15 4.62 10.98
CA ASP A 222 -9.88 3.47 10.46
C ASP A 222 -9.68 3.36 8.94
N ALA A 223 -9.64 2.13 8.43
CA ALA A 223 -9.62 1.87 7.00
C ALA A 223 -10.80 2.53 6.25
N ALA A 224 -11.98 2.60 6.86
CA ALA A 224 -13.16 3.23 6.27
C ALA A 224 -12.96 4.74 5.96
N SER A 225 -12.12 5.44 6.73
CA SER A 225 -11.81 6.86 6.51
C SER A 225 -10.75 7.11 5.45
N ILE A 226 -10.15 6.04 4.90
CA ILE A 226 -9.07 6.10 3.92
C ILE A 226 -9.62 5.79 2.53
N LEU A 227 -9.34 6.64 1.57
CA LEU A 227 -9.77 6.51 0.18
C LEU A 227 -8.56 6.15 -0.71
N VAL A 228 -8.80 5.31 -1.72
CA VAL A 228 -7.84 5.06 -2.79
C VAL A 228 -8.04 6.14 -3.86
N LYS A 229 -7.02 6.99 -4.08
CA LYS A 229 -7.05 8.06 -5.07
C LYS A 229 -6.45 7.68 -6.40
N ASP A 230 -5.40 6.90 -6.36
CA ASP A 230 -4.67 6.56 -7.56
C ASP A 230 -3.90 5.25 -7.42
N VAL A 231 -3.76 4.54 -8.54
CA VAL A 231 -2.98 3.31 -8.65
C VAL A 231 -2.04 3.47 -9.85
N VAL A 232 -0.73 3.38 -9.62
CA VAL A 232 0.26 3.44 -10.67
C VAL A 232 0.82 2.05 -10.92
N PHE A 233 0.57 1.51 -12.10
CA PHE A 233 1.16 0.24 -12.51
C PHE A 233 2.67 0.40 -12.67
N PRO A 234 3.47 -0.59 -12.24
CA PRO A 234 4.89 -0.59 -12.53
C PRO A 234 5.08 -0.62 -14.06
N THR A 235 5.75 0.38 -14.59
CA THR A 235 6.17 0.36 -15.99
C THR A 235 7.12 -0.82 -16.14
N LYS A 236 6.76 -1.80 -16.99
CA LYS A 236 7.72 -2.84 -17.40
C LYS A 236 8.92 -2.12 -18.00
N ALA A 237 10.06 -2.18 -17.32
CA ALA A 237 11.32 -1.74 -17.92
C ALA A 237 11.58 -2.66 -19.13
N GLY A 238 11.35 -2.14 -20.34
CA GLY A 238 11.75 -2.80 -21.59
C GLY A 238 10.68 -3.11 -22.63
N GLU A 239 9.61 -2.34 -22.74
CA GLU A 239 8.80 -2.37 -23.98
C GLU A 239 8.53 -0.93 -24.44
N ASN A 240 9.55 -0.32 -25.09
CA ASN A 240 9.33 0.67 -26.14
C ASN A 240 8.75 -0.09 -27.35
N GLY A 241 7.44 -0.14 -27.47
CA GLY A 241 6.78 -0.80 -28.56
C GLY A 241 5.34 -0.33 -28.67
N ASN A 242 5.12 0.70 -29.47
CA ASN A 242 3.90 1.10 -30.16
C ASN A 242 2.63 0.29 -29.77
N LEU A 243 1.77 0.96 -29.01
CA LEU A 243 0.34 0.63 -29.03
C LEU A 243 -0.24 1.14 -30.35
N PRO A 244 -1.00 0.33 -31.09
CA PRO A 244 -1.71 0.75 -32.28
C PRO A 244 -2.84 1.73 -31.96
#